data_678df66f3dd27ffed7428dee1530c56a
#
_entry.id   678df66f3dd27ffed7428dee1530c56a
#
_cell.length_a   1.000
_cell.length_b   1.000
_cell.length_c   1.000
_cell.angle_alpha   90.00
_cell.angle_beta   90.00
_cell.angle_gamma   90.00
#
_symmetry.space_group_name_H-M   'P 1'
#
loop_
_entity.id
_entity.type
_entity.pdbx_description
1 polymer ?
#
loop_
_entity_poly.entity_id
_entity_poly.type
_entity_poly.pdbx_seq_one_letter_code
_entity_poly.pdbx_strand_id
1 'polypeptide(L)'
;MAKKKVVVGMSGGVDSSVAAYLLKEQGYDVIGVTMQIWQDEESKIQEENGGCCGLSAVDDARRVAAQIGIPYYVMNFKKDFQEKVIDYFVDEYLHGRTPNPCIACNRYVKWESLLTRSMEIGADYIATGHYARVEQLPNGRYAIRHSATWSKDQTYALYNLTQDQLRRTLMPVGEYEKDQIREIAKEIGLQIANKPDSQDICFVSDDDYASFIEEESSQKTPEGNCVTPDGKILGRHKGIIHYTIGQRKGLGLSFGYPAFVLEIRPDTNEVVIGTNEDLMTTRVRANKLNFMTVEDLEGEMRVFAKIRYNHKGDWCTVRKTGEDEIECIFETPQRAVTPGQALVLYDGDYVLGGGTILG
;
A
#
# COMPACT_ATOMS: atom_id res chain seq x y z
N MET A 1 -17.83 23.05 -24.39
CA MET A 1 -16.56 23.00 -23.62
C MET A 1 -15.78 21.76 -24.07
N ALA A 2 -14.45 21.84 -24.15
CA ALA A 2 -13.61 20.65 -24.43
C ALA A 2 -13.85 19.61 -23.32
N LYS A 3 -13.87 18.31 -23.69
CA LYS A 3 -13.96 17.23 -22.69
C LYS A 3 -12.70 17.25 -21.83
N LYS A 4 -12.88 17.03 -20.52
CA LYS A 4 -11.75 16.82 -19.61
C LYS A 4 -11.07 15.49 -19.92
N LYS A 5 -9.74 15.49 -20.00
CA LYS A 5 -8.95 14.32 -20.34
C LYS A 5 -8.50 13.60 -19.07
N VAL A 6 -8.67 12.27 -19.03
CA VAL A 6 -8.27 11.43 -17.90
C VAL A 6 -7.45 10.24 -18.35
N VAL A 7 -6.33 10.03 -17.70
CA VAL A 7 -5.51 8.80 -17.84
C VAL A 7 -5.90 7.81 -16.77
N VAL A 8 -6.35 6.63 -17.17
CA VAL A 8 -6.75 5.55 -16.24
C VAL A 8 -5.66 4.50 -16.17
N GLY A 9 -5.13 4.27 -14.97
CA GLY A 9 -4.22 3.16 -14.71
C GLY A 9 -4.96 1.82 -14.79
N MET A 10 -4.72 1.04 -15.83
CA MET A 10 -5.36 -0.24 -16.10
C MET A 10 -4.41 -1.40 -15.79
N SER A 11 -4.77 -2.21 -14.80
CA SER A 11 -3.99 -3.36 -14.33
C SER A 11 -4.42 -4.71 -14.97
N GLY A 12 -5.30 -4.71 -15.97
CA GLY A 12 -5.92 -5.93 -16.49
C GLY A 12 -6.90 -6.60 -15.53
N GLY A 13 -7.24 -5.94 -14.42
CA GLY A 13 -8.27 -6.38 -13.47
C GLY A 13 -9.62 -5.71 -13.72
N VAL A 14 -10.68 -6.27 -13.11
CA VAL A 14 -12.06 -5.82 -13.31
C VAL A 14 -12.26 -4.37 -12.85
N ASP A 15 -11.69 -3.99 -11.71
CA ASP A 15 -11.95 -2.68 -11.08
C ASP A 15 -11.42 -1.52 -11.94
N SER A 16 -10.19 -1.60 -12.42
CA SER A 16 -9.60 -0.58 -13.29
C SER A 16 -10.28 -0.50 -14.65
N SER A 17 -10.79 -1.63 -15.15
CA SER A 17 -11.51 -1.72 -16.42
C SER A 17 -12.90 -1.06 -16.32
N VAL A 18 -13.64 -1.32 -15.24
CA VAL A 18 -14.91 -0.66 -14.98
C VAL A 18 -14.70 0.82 -14.67
N ALA A 19 -13.62 1.19 -13.97
CA ALA A 19 -13.27 2.60 -13.76
C ALA A 19 -13.14 3.36 -15.09
N ALA A 20 -12.43 2.78 -16.08
CA ALA A 20 -12.28 3.38 -17.39
C ALA A 20 -13.62 3.51 -18.13
N TYR A 21 -14.47 2.48 -18.06
CA TYR A 21 -15.80 2.50 -18.64
C TYR A 21 -16.69 3.60 -18.01
N LEU A 22 -16.77 3.66 -16.68
CA LEU A 22 -17.58 4.64 -15.96
C LEU A 22 -17.19 6.08 -16.31
N LEU A 23 -15.88 6.36 -16.39
CA LEU A 23 -15.40 7.70 -16.76
C LEU A 23 -15.74 8.06 -18.21
N LYS A 24 -15.69 7.10 -19.13
CA LYS A 24 -16.13 7.31 -20.50
C LYS A 24 -17.62 7.64 -20.58
N GLU A 25 -18.47 6.90 -19.85
CA GLU A 25 -19.92 7.15 -19.78
C GLU A 25 -20.23 8.52 -19.14
N GLN A 26 -19.40 8.97 -18.18
CA GLN A 26 -19.48 10.30 -17.59
C GLN A 26 -19.03 11.42 -18.55
N GLY A 27 -18.57 11.07 -19.75
CA GLY A 27 -18.22 12.02 -20.81
C GLY A 27 -16.78 12.52 -20.82
N TYR A 28 -15.88 11.90 -20.04
CA TYR A 28 -14.44 12.21 -20.09
C TYR A 28 -13.81 11.74 -21.42
N ASP A 29 -12.69 12.37 -21.81
CA ASP A 29 -11.77 11.88 -22.82
C ASP A 29 -10.79 10.93 -22.13
N VAL A 30 -11.06 9.62 -22.23
CA VAL A 30 -10.37 8.58 -21.45
C VAL A 30 -9.23 7.98 -22.25
N ILE A 31 -8.06 7.86 -21.63
CA ILE A 31 -6.89 7.13 -22.11
C ILE A 31 -6.55 6.03 -21.11
N GLY A 32 -6.51 4.77 -21.56
CA GLY A 32 -6.06 3.64 -20.74
C GLY A 32 -4.53 3.53 -20.76
N VAL A 33 -3.92 3.32 -19.60
CA VAL A 33 -2.47 3.11 -19.49
C VAL A 33 -2.18 1.92 -18.57
N THR A 34 -1.41 0.95 -19.06
CA THR A 34 -0.78 -0.06 -18.19
C THR A 34 0.67 0.35 -17.90
N MET A 35 1.02 0.33 -16.63
CA MET A 35 2.38 0.60 -16.17
C MET A 35 3.22 -0.68 -16.28
N GLN A 36 4.21 -0.71 -17.17
CA GLN A 36 5.17 -1.80 -17.23
C GLN A 36 6.24 -1.57 -16.14
N ILE A 37 6.24 -2.41 -15.12
CA ILE A 37 7.12 -2.29 -13.95
C ILE A 37 8.18 -3.40 -13.89
N TRP A 38 8.08 -4.45 -14.73
CA TRP A 38 8.98 -5.61 -14.73
C TRP A 38 9.87 -5.69 -15.98
N GLN A 39 11.01 -6.41 -15.85
CA GLN A 39 11.82 -6.82 -16.98
C GLN A 39 11.10 -7.94 -17.75
N ASP A 40 11.33 -8.02 -19.08
CA ASP A 40 10.57 -8.92 -19.96
C ASP A 40 10.84 -10.42 -19.68
N GLU A 41 12.01 -10.76 -19.11
CA GLU A 41 12.39 -12.14 -18.75
C GLU A 41 11.75 -12.62 -17.44
N GLU A 42 11.50 -11.71 -16.50
CA GLU A 42 10.87 -11.99 -15.21
C GLU A 42 9.35 -12.09 -15.32
N SER A 43 8.76 -11.50 -16.37
CA SER A 43 7.31 -11.52 -16.60
C SER A 43 6.74 -12.94 -16.79
N LYS A 44 7.55 -13.91 -17.23
CA LYS A 44 7.10 -15.31 -17.41
C LYS A 44 6.83 -16.02 -16.09
N ILE A 45 7.63 -15.75 -15.06
CA ILE A 45 7.46 -16.35 -13.72
C ILE A 45 6.21 -15.79 -13.04
N GLN A 46 5.85 -14.54 -13.33
CA GLN A 46 4.69 -13.87 -12.74
C GLN A 46 3.36 -14.13 -13.46
N GLU A 47 3.39 -14.60 -14.70
CA GLU A 47 2.17 -15.07 -15.39
C GLU A 47 1.49 -16.23 -14.64
N GLU A 48 2.27 -17.07 -13.99
CA GLU A 48 1.75 -18.19 -13.19
C GLU A 48 1.12 -17.73 -11.86
N ASN A 49 1.53 -16.58 -11.32
CA ASN A 49 1.12 -16.07 -10.01
C ASN A 49 0.07 -14.92 -10.05
N GLY A 50 -0.45 -14.57 -11.24
CA GLY A 50 -1.56 -13.60 -11.37
C GLY A 50 -1.20 -12.15 -11.04
N GLY A 51 0.06 -11.75 -11.18
CA GLY A 51 0.52 -10.36 -10.97
C GLY A 51 -0.20 -9.35 -11.88
N CYS A 52 -0.50 -8.16 -11.35
CA CYS A 52 -1.31 -7.13 -12.03
C CYS A 52 -0.62 -6.43 -13.21
N CYS A 53 0.63 -6.76 -13.55
CA CYS A 53 1.46 -6.10 -14.56
C CYS A 53 2.18 -7.06 -15.52
N GLY A 54 1.83 -8.37 -15.53
CA GLY A 54 2.35 -9.36 -16.47
C GLY A 54 1.82 -9.16 -17.89
N LEU A 55 2.38 -9.90 -18.87
CA LEU A 55 1.96 -9.83 -20.30
C LEU A 55 0.47 -10.11 -20.46
N SER A 56 -0.07 -11.09 -19.73
CA SER A 56 -1.50 -11.44 -19.73
C SER A 56 -2.36 -10.25 -19.25
N ALA A 57 -1.90 -9.51 -18.22
CA ALA A 57 -2.59 -8.34 -17.71
C ALA A 57 -2.59 -7.17 -18.72
N VAL A 58 -1.49 -6.98 -19.45
CA VAL A 58 -1.41 -6.00 -20.57
C VAL A 58 -2.38 -6.35 -21.68
N ASP A 59 -2.48 -7.63 -22.06
CA ASP A 59 -3.39 -8.09 -23.10
C ASP A 59 -4.85 -7.98 -22.67
N ASP A 60 -5.18 -8.29 -21.44
CA ASP A 60 -6.53 -8.11 -20.89
C ASP A 60 -6.92 -6.63 -20.90
N ALA A 61 -6.04 -5.73 -20.43
CA ALA A 61 -6.28 -4.29 -20.44
C ALA A 61 -6.44 -3.76 -21.87
N ARG A 62 -5.64 -4.24 -22.83
CA ARG A 62 -5.74 -3.87 -24.26
C ARG A 62 -7.08 -4.30 -24.86
N ARG A 63 -7.52 -5.54 -24.59
CA ARG A 63 -8.82 -6.05 -25.07
C ARG A 63 -9.97 -5.22 -24.52
N VAL A 64 -9.94 -4.94 -23.21
CA VAL A 64 -10.96 -4.09 -22.56
C VAL A 64 -10.96 -2.70 -23.19
N ALA A 65 -9.81 -2.05 -23.32
CA ALA A 65 -9.73 -0.71 -23.90
C ALA A 65 -10.29 -0.67 -25.34
N ALA A 66 -9.98 -1.68 -26.17
CA ALA A 66 -10.55 -1.82 -27.52
C ALA A 66 -12.07 -2.02 -27.46
N GLN A 67 -12.58 -2.86 -26.55
CA GLN A 67 -14.01 -3.15 -26.41
C GLN A 67 -14.79 -1.90 -25.97
N ILE A 68 -14.28 -1.14 -25.00
CA ILE A 68 -14.93 0.10 -24.55
C ILE A 68 -14.62 1.30 -25.48
N GLY A 69 -13.73 1.12 -26.46
CA GLY A 69 -13.41 2.13 -27.49
C GLY A 69 -12.67 3.34 -26.95
N ILE A 70 -11.57 3.11 -26.22
CA ILE A 70 -10.64 4.13 -25.73
C ILE A 70 -9.21 3.88 -26.24
N PRO A 71 -8.38 4.92 -26.46
CA PRO A 71 -6.95 4.76 -26.69
C PRO A 71 -6.27 4.05 -25.52
N TYR A 72 -5.28 3.21 -25.82
CA TYR A 72 -4.54 2.45 -24.82
C TYR A 72 -3.05 2.43 -25.09
N TYR A 73 -2.26 2.62 -24.05
CA TYR A 73 -0.80 2.64 -24.12
C TYR A 73 -0.18 1.81 -22.98
N VAL A 74 1.00 1.29 -23.24
CA VAL A 74 1.87 0.71 -22.20
C VAL A 74 3.01 1.70 -21.97
N MET A 75 3.16 2.15 -20.73
CA MET A 75 4.22 3.08 -20.35
C MET A 75 5.26 2.37 -19.48
N ASN A 76 6.54 2.61 -19.75
CA ASN A 76 7.65 2.01 -19.00
C ASN A 76 7.90 2.77 -17.70
N PHE A 77 7.71 2.08 -16.57
CA PHE A 77 7.98 2.56 -15.22
C PHE A 77 8.98 1.66 -14.47
N LYS A 78 9.72 0.80 -15.17
CA LYS A 78 10.66 -0.16 -14.58
C LYS A 78 11.66 0.52 -13.64
N LYS A 79 12.29 1.59 -14.12
CA LYS A 79 13.26 2.35 -13.32
C LYS A 79 12.61 3.00 -12.09
N ASP A 80 11.47 3.68 -12.27
CA ASP A 80 10.76 4.32 -11.15
C ASP A 80 10.36 3.28 -10.09
N PHE A 81 9.91 2.10 -10.53
CA PHE A 81 9.49 1.03 -9.63
C PHE A 81 10.66 0.41 -8.89
N GLN A 82 11.79 0.15 -9.59
CA GLN A 82 13.01 -0.34 -8.96
C GLN A 82 13.49 0.61 -7.86
N GLU A 83 13.77 1.87 -8.20
CA GLU A 83 14.35 2.84 -7.29
C GLU A 83 13.44 3.22 -6.12
N LYS A 84 12.12 3.34 -6.36
CA LYS A 84 11.17 3.91 -5.38
C LYS A 84 10.39 2.86 -4.59
N VAL A 85 10.33 1.62 -5.07
CA VAL A 85 9.55 0.56 -4.43
C VAL A 85 10.45 -0.60 -4.01
N ILE A 86 11.21 -1.18 -4.94
CA ILE A 86 12.03 -2.37 -4.65
C ILE A 86 13.22 -2.00 -3.76
N ASP A 87 14.02 -1.02 -4.16
CA ASP A 87 15.20 -0.61 -3.38
C ASP A 87 14.79 -0.12 -1.99
N TYR A 88 13.68 0.63 -1.89
CA TYR A 88 13.09 1.02 -0.60
C TYR A 88 12.66 -0.20 0.23
N PHE A 89 12.01 -1.19 -0.38
CA PHE A 89 11.58 -2.41 0.29
C PHE A 89 12.76 -3.20 0.86
N VAL A 90 13.80 -3.38 0.05
CA VAL A 90 15.04 -4.07 0.44
C VAL A 90 15.73 -3.31 1.57
N ASP A 91 15.91 -1.99 1.44
CA ASP A 91 16.58 -1.16 2.45
C ASP A 91 15.86 -1.23 3.81
N GLU A 92 14.55 -1.12 3.83
CA GLU A 92 13.77 -1.20 5.08
C GLU A 92 13.97 -2.56 5.79
N TYR A 93 13.94 -3.68 5.06
CA TYR A 93 14.18 -4.99 5.66
C TYR A 93 15.61 -5.18 6.17
N LEU A 94 16.60 -4.68 5.45
CA LEU A 94 18.01 -4.70 5.89
C LEU A 94 18.22 -3.89 7.19
N HIS A 95 17.36 -2.90 7.43
CA HIS A 95 17.34 -2.11 8.67
C HIS A 95 16.34 -2.62 9.72
N GLY A 96 15.86 -3.86 9.59
CA GLY A 96 14.94 -4.49 10.57
C GLY A 96 13.53 -3.90 10.61
N ARG A 97 13.13 -3.12 9.60
CA ARG A 97 11.79 -2.53 9.48
C ARG A 97 10.95 -3.32 8.49
N THR A 98 9.64 -3.24 8.60
CA THR A 98 8.71 -3.95 7.71
C THR A 98 7.89 -2.93 6.90
N PRO A 99 8.30 -2.60 5.67
CA PRO A 99 7.61 -1.61 4.84
C PRO A 99 6.29 -2.12 4.29
N ASN A 100 5.47 -1.19 3.78
CA ASN A 100 4.32 -1.53 2.93
C ASN A 100 4.61 -1.05 1.49
N PRO A 101 5.03 -1.94 0.58
CA PRO A 101 5.40 -1.54 -0.78
C PRO A 101 4.22 -1.01 -1.61
N CYS A 102 2.98 -1.39 -1.30
CA CYS A 102 1.80 -0.85 -1.98
C CYS A 102 1.62 0.65 -1.70
N ILE A 103 1.92 1.10 -0.48
CA ILE A 103 1.92 2.53 -0.12
C ILE A 103 2.99 3.27 -0.94
N ALA A 104 4.21 2.74 -1.03
CA ALA A 104 5.29 3.32 -1.82
C ALA A 104 4.93 3.37 -3.32
N CYS A 105 4.41 2.26 -3.87
CA CYS A 105 3.94 2.20 -5.27
C CYS A 105 2.84 3.23 -5.54
N ASN A 106 1.85 3.35 -4.67
CA ASN A 106 0.82 4.37 -4.81
C ASN A 106 1.46 5.76 -4.84
N ARG A 107 2.22 6.13 -3.80
CA ARG A 107 2.79 7.48 -3.70
C ARG A 107 3.70 7.82 -4.86
N TYR A 108 4.71 6.99 -5.14
CA TYR A 108 5.83 7.36 -6.00
C TYR A 108 5.67 6.94 -7.45
N VAL A 109 4.99 5.82 -7.74
CA VAL A 109 4.84 5.35 -9.12
C VAL A 109 3.52 5.83 -9.71
N LYS A 110 2.38 5.63 -9.00
CA LYS A 110 1.08 6.04 -9.54
C LYS A 110 0.84 7.54 -9.42
N TRP A 111 1.03 8.12 -8.23
CA TRP A 111 0.68 9.53 -7.98
C TRP A 111 1.84 10.52 -8.12
N GLU A 112 3.05 10.07 -8.38
CA GLU A 112 4.15 10.95 -8.77
C GLU A 112 4.53 10.71 -10.25
N SER A 113 5.04 9.53 -10.62
CA SER A 113 5.54 9.27 -11.98
C SER A 113 4.43 9.20 -13.02
N LEU A 114 3.34 8.42 -12.80
CA LEU A 114 2.23 8.34 -13.76
C LEU A 114 1.47 9.67 -13.85
N LEU A 115 1.22 10.34 -12.73
CA LEU A 115 0.55 11.66 -12.74
C LEU A 115 1.36 12.66 -13.56
N THR A 116 2.67 12.78 -13.31
CA THR A 116 3.56 13.69 -14.03
C THR A 116 3.51 13.45 -15.54
N ARG A 117 3.73 12.19 -15.97
CA ARG A 117 3.68 11.83 -17.39
C ARG A 117 2.30 12.04 -18.02
N SER A 118 1.24 11.87 -17.23
CA SER A 118 -0.13 12.14 -17.69
C SER A 118 -0.37 13.62 -17.92
N MET A 119 0.15 14.48 -17.05
CA MET A 119 0.05 15.95 -17.22
C MET A 119 0.85 16.41 -18.44
N GLU A 120 2.02 15.82 -18.70
CA GLU A 120 2.85 16.14 -19.89
C GLU A 120 2.14 15.86 -21.21
N ILE A 121 1.27 14.84 -21.28
CA ILE A 121 0.43 14.55 -22.45
C ILE A 121 -0.91 15.31 -22.45
N GLY A 122 -1.06 16.28 -21.54
CA GLY A 122 -2.21 17.17 -21.46
C GLY A 122 -3.45 16.57 -20.81
N ALA A 123 -3.30 15.59 -19.91
CA ALA A 123 -4.40 15.10 -19.11
C ALA A 123 -4.76 16.10 -17.98
N ASP A 124 -6.03 16.20 -17.63
CA ASP A 124 -6.51 16.97 -16.48
C ASP A 124 -6.44 16.15 -15.20
N TYR A 125 -6.67 14.82 -15.31
CA TYR A 125 -6.77 13.89 -14.20
C TYR A 125 -6.06 12.57 -14.49
N ILE A 126 -5.71 11.87 -13.39
CA ILE A 126 -5.50 10.41 -13.41
C ILE A 126 -6.63 9.72 -12.66
N ALA A 127 -6.86 8.45 -13.01
CA ALA A 127 -7.84 7.62 -12.33
C ALA A 127 -7.32 6.20 -12.13
N THR A 128 -7.85 5.53 -11.12
CA THR A 128 -7.54 4.14 -10.80
C THR A 128 -8.79 3.39 -10.35
N GLY A 129 -8.69 2.07 -10.31
CA GLY A 129 -9.73 1.19 -9.76
C GLY A 129 -9.66 1.01 -8.23
N HIS A 130 -9.15 1.98 -7.47
CA HIS A 130 -9.13 1.88 -6.01
C HIS A 130 -10.50 2.12 -5.40
N TYR A 131 -10.82 1.31 -4.39
CA TYR A 131 -12.00 1.48 -3.54
C TYR A 131 -11.73 2.56 -2.47
N ALA A 132 -11.86 3.80 -2.86
CA ALA A 132 -11.79 5.01 -2.05
C ALA A 132 -12.53 6.12 -2.79
N ARG A 133 -12.87 7.22 -2.10
CA ARG A 133 -13.47 8.41 -2.68
C ARG A 133 -12.57 9.61 -2.46
N VAL A 134 -12.51 10.51 -3.41
CA VAL A 134 -11.82 11.80 -3.26
C VAL A 134 -12.86 12.89 -3.22
N GLU A 135 -12.88 13.67 -2.15
CA GLU A 135 -13.83 14.76 -1.96
C GLU A 135 -13.11 16.07 -1.61
N GLN A 136 -13.67 17.18 -2.06
CA GLN A 136 -13.26 18.51 -1.62
C GLN A 136 -14.09 18.92 -0.40
N LEU A 137 -13.43 19.18 0.71
CA LEU A 137 -14.05 19.58 1.96
C LEU A 137 -14.43 21.07 1.96
N PRO A 138 -15.32 21.52 2.87
CA PRO A 138 -15.73 22.92 2.97
C PRO A 138 -14.57 23.91 3.22
N ASN A 139 -13.46 23.45 3.83
CA ASN A 139 -12.24 24.25 4.02
C ASN A 139 -11.36 24.35 2.76
N GLY A 140 -11.83 23.79 1.63
CA GLY A 140 -11.14 23.82 0.34
C GLY A 140 -10.10 22.71 0.14
N ARG A 141 -9.75 21.95 1.18
CA ARG A 141 -8.82 20.83 1.09
C ARG A 141 -9.49 19.60 0.45
N TYR A 142 -8.68 18.76 -0.17
CA TYR A 142 -9.11 17.46 -0.66
C TYR A 142 -8.75 16.39 0.35
N ALA A 143 -9.64 15.43 0.53
CA ALA A 143 -9.42 14.29 1.40
C ALA A 143 -9.93 12.99 0.78
N ILE A 144 -9.38 11.88 1.24
CA ILE A 144 -9.87 10.55 0.93
C ILE A 144 -10.93 10.17 1.95
N ARG A 145 -12.06 9.69 1.46
CA ARG A 145 -13.16 9.14 2.22
C ARG A 145 -13.29 7.65 1.97
N HIS A 146 -13.76 6.89 2.96
CA HIS A 146 -14.10 5.48 2.80
C HIS A 146 -14.98 5.21 1.58
N SER A 147 -14.71 4.08 0.91
CA SER A 147 -15.54 3.59 -0.20
C SER A 147 -16.92 3.12 0.29
N ALA A 148 -17.84 2.91 -0.64
CA ALA A 148 -19.14 2.28 -0.34
C ALA A 148 -18.93 0.87 0.23
N THR A 149 -17.94 0.15 -0.27
CA THR A 149 -17.55 -1.22 0.15
C THR A 149 -16.51 -1.20 1.28
N TRP A 150 -16.93 -1.35 2.53
CA TRP A 150 -16.03 -1.40 3.68
C TRP A 150 -15.04 -2.58 3.64
N SER A 151 -15.47 -3.74 3.15
CA SER A 151 -14.64 -4.95 3.10
C SER A 151 -13.49 -4.87 2.09
N LYS A 152 -13.57 -3.95 1.14
CA LYS A 152 -12.56 -3.71 0.09
C LYS A 152 -11.95 -2.32 0.18
N ASP A 153 -12.22 -1.58 1.26
CA ASP A 153 -11.69 -0.23 1.45
C ASP A 153 -10.17 -0.19 1.37
N GLN A 154 -9.65 0.71 0.55
CA GLN A 154 -8.22 0.87 0.27
C GLN A 154 -7.65 2.20 0.75
N THR A 155 -8.39 2.95 1.53
CA THR A 155 -7.99 4.27 2.03
C THR A 155 -6.68 4.23 2.81
N TYR A 156 -6.43 3.16 3.56
CA TYR A 156 -5.17 2.95 4.27
C TYR A 156 -3.94 3.07 3.37
N ALA A 157 -3.98 2.50 2.18
CA ALA A 157 -2.84 2.50 1.25
C ALA A 157 -2.66 3.82 0.48
N LEU A 158 -3.54 4.80 0.72
CA LEU A 158 -3.60 6.07 0.00
C LEU A 158 -3.36 7.29 0.91
N TYR A 159 -3.14 7.08 2.21
CA TYR A 159 -3.06 8.14 3.22
C TYR A 159 -2.02 9.23 2.95
N ASN A 160 -1.01 8.93 2.15
CA ASN A 160 0.13 9.80 1.91
C ASN A 160 0.06 10.58 0.59
N LEU A 161 -1.12 10.64 -0.06
CA LEU A 161 -1.34 11.48 -1.23
C LEU A 161 -1.42 12.96 -0.85
N THR A 162 -0.71 13.80 -1.60
CA THR A 162 -0.68 15.25 -1.37
C THR A 162 -1.93 15.94 -1.89
N GLN A 163 -2.18 17.19 -1.48
CA GLN A 163 -3.30 18.00 -1.95
C GLN A 163 -3.32 18.17 -3.48
N ASP A 164 -2.14 18.38 -4.10
CA ASP A 164 -2.03 18.49 -5.56
C ASP A 164 -2.35 17.18 -6.27
N GLN A 165 -1.94 16.05 -5.70
CA GLN A 165 -2.26 14.72 -6.22
C GLN A 165 -3.76 14.43 -6.10
N LEU A 166 -4.35 14.68 -4.93
CA LEU A 166 -5.77 14.45 -4.68
C LEU A 166 -6.66 15.25 -5.63
N ARG A 167 -6.36 16.53 -5.82
CA ARG A 167 -7.12 17.42 -6.72
C ARG A 167 -7.19 16.90 -8.17
N ARG A 168 -6.21 16.11 -8.59
CA ARG A 168 -6.08 15.55 -9.94
C ARG A 168 -6.45 14.07 -10.02
N THR A 169 -7.12 13.54 -9.01
CA THR A 169 -7.42 12.12 -8.87
C THR A 169 -8.91 11.83 -8.96
N LEU A 170 -9.27 10.81 -9.73
CA LEU A 170 -10.62 10.25 -9.80
C LEU A 170 -10.58 8.78 -9.40
N MET A 171 -11.54 8.38 -8.56
CA MET A 171 -11.69 6.99 -8.08
C MET A 171 -13.15 6.54 -8.26
N PRO A 172 -13.60 6.33 -9.51
CA PRO A 172 -15.02 6.15 -9.80
C PRO A 172 -15.63 4.89 -9.19
N VAL A 173 -14.84 3.84 -8.94
CA VAL A 173 -15.36 2.60 -8.33
C VAL A 173 -15.61 2.71 -6.82
N GLY A 174 -15.09 3.74 -6.18
CA GLY A 174 -15.31 3.98 -4.74
C GLY A 174 -16.76 4.23 -4.35
N GLU A 175 -17.62 4.59 -5.30
CA GLU A 175 -19.05 4.81 -5.11
C GLU A 175 -19.88 3.51 -5.16
N TYR A 176 -19.27 2.39 -5.52
CA TYR A 176 -19.96 1.13 -5.78
C TYR A 176 -19.54 0.03 -4.83
N GLU A 177 -20.46 -0.89 -4.53
CA GLU A 177 -20.13 -2.18 -3.92
C GLU A 177 -19.40 -3.07 -4.92
N LYS A 178 -18.54 -3.97 -4.43
CA LYS A 178 -17.74 -4.87 -5.29
C LYS A 178 -18.60 -5.70 -6.24
N ASP A 179 -19.75 -6.15 -5.78
CA ASP A 179 -20.65 -6.97 -6.59
C ASP A 179 -21.28 -6.14 -7.73
N GLN A 180 -21.60 -4.87 -7.49
CA GLN A 180 -22.09 -3.95 -8.53
C GLN A 180 -21.03 -3.73 -9.61
N ILE A 181 -19.74 -3.60 -9.23
CA ILE A 181 -18.64 -3.50 -10.21
C ILE A 181 -18.55 -4.75 -11.08
N ARG A 182 -18.72 -5.94 -10.49
CA ARG A 182 -18.75 -7.19 -11.25
C ARG A 182 -19.98 -7.32 -12.15
N GLU A 183 -21.14 -6.83 -11.71
CA GLU A 183 -22.36 -6.78 -12.53
C GLU A 183 -22.15 -5.86 -13.74
N ILE A 184 -21.68 -4.63 -13.53
CA ILE A 184 -21.35 -3.71 -14.62
C ILE A 184 -20.37 -4.37 -15.62
N ALA A 185 -19.31 -5.03 -15.12
CA ALA A 185 -18.36 -5.73 -15.99
C ALA A 185 -19.01 -6.83 -16.84
N LYS A 186 -19.98 -7.56 -16.28
CA LYS A 186 -20.75 -8.60 -17.01
C LYS A 186 -21.72 -7.98 -18.03
N GLU A 187 -22.45 -6.93 -17.65
CA GLU A 187 -23.39 -6.23 -18.52
C GLU A 187 -22.72 -5.67 -19.78
N ILE A 188 -21.51 -5.13 -19.64
CA ILE A 188 -20.74 -4.63 -20.76
C ILE A 188 -19.89 -5.73 -21.45
N GLY A 189 -20.04 -6.98 -21.02
CA GLY A 189 -19.43 -8.17 -21.67
C GLY A 189 -17.94 -8.32 -21.45
N LEU A 190 -17.34 -7.80 -20.36
CA LEU A 190 -15.92 -7.96 -20.07
C LEU A 190 -15.60 -9.42 -19.68
N GLN A 191 -14.71 -10.06 -20.42
CA GLN A 191 -14.29 -11.46 -20.14
C GLN A 191 -13.62 -11.61 -18.77
N ILE A 192 -13.04 -10.53 -18.24
CA ILE A 192 -12.35 -10.49 -16.96
C ILE A 192 -13.28 -10.34 -15.74
N ALA A 193 -14.62 -10.27 -15.93
CA ALA A 193 -15.59 -10.04 -14.84
C ALA A 193 -15.47 -11.01 -13.65
N ASN A 194 -14.98 -12.22 -13.89
CA ASN A 194 -14.80 -13.26 -12.87
C ASN A 194 -13.33 -13.43 -12.42
N LYS A 195 -12.41 -12.57 -12.91
CA LYS A 195 -10.99 -12.62 -12.53
C LYS A 195 -10.84 -12.34 -11.01
N PRO A 196 -10.08 -13.14 -10.25
CA PRO A 196 -9.83 -12.88 -8.83
C PRO A 196 -9.02 -11.58 -8.64
N ASP A 197 -9.18 -10.98 -7.47
CA ASP A 197 -8.38 -9.81 -7.09
C ASP A 197 -6.94 -10.27 -6.75
N SER A 198 -5.94 -9.45 -7.12
CA SER A 198 -4.57 -9.66 -6.65
C SER A 198 -4.49 -9.38 -5.14
N GLN A 199 -3.94 -10.32 -4.36
CA GLN A 199 -3.92 -10.21 -2.88
C GLN A 199 -2.53 -10.05 -2.30
N ASP A 200 -1.46 -10.42 -3.03
CA ASP A 200 -0.10 -10.49 -2.55
C ASP A 200 0.76 -9.32 -3.06
N ILE A 201 1.97 -9.21 -2.52
CA ILE A 201 2.98 -8.26 -3.00
C ILE A 201 3.34 -8.67 -4.44
N CYS A 202 3.05 -7.81 -5.40
CA CYS A 202 3.08 -8.16 -6.83
C CYS A 202 4.47 -8.54 -7.37
N PHE A 203 5.53 -8.35 -6.61
CA PHE A 203 6.91 -8.64 -7.00
C PHE A 203 7.60 -9.72 -6.13
N VAL A 204 6.91 -10.29 -5.19
CA VAL A 204 7.43 -11.40 -4.37
C VAL A 204 6.67 -12.66 -4.76
N SER A 205 7.41 -13.67 -5.22
CA SER A 205 6.86 -14.98 -5.54
C SER A 205 6.76 -15.84 -4.27
N ASP A 206 5.68 -16.63 -4.16
CA ASP A 206 5.51 -17.65 -3.11
C ASP A 206 5.66 -17.16 -1.66
N ASP A 207 5.38 -15.88 -1.38
CA ASP A 207 5.58 -15.22 -0.09
C ASP A 207 7.03 -15.27 0.44
N ASP A 208 8.01 -15.63 -0.39
CA ASP A 208 9.42 -15.69 0.00
C ASP A 208 10.15 -14.36 -0.23
N TYR A 209 9.74 -13.37 0.56
CA TYR A 209 10.35 -12.04 0.50
C TYR A 209 11.83 -12.04 0.92
N ALA A 210 12.27 -13.01 1.75
CA ALA A 210 13.64 -13.06 2.19
C ALA A 210 14.60 -13.47 1.07
N SER A 211 14.26 -14.50 0.28
CA SER A 211 15.02 -14.86 -0.92
C SER A 211 15.06 -13.73 -1.93
N PHE A 212 13.93 -13.05 -2.16
CA PHE A 212 13.87 -11.88 -3.02
C PHE A 212 14.83 -10.75 -2.55
N ILE A 213 14.87 -10.45 -1.24
CA ILE A 213 15.77 -9.44 -0.68
C ILE A 213 17.24 -9.83 -0.85
N GLU A 214 17.59 -11.12 -0.65
CA GLU A 214 18.96 -11.62 -0.83
C GLU A 214 19.41 -11.54 -2.31
N GLU A 215 18.51 -11.81 -3.25
CA GLU A 215 18.77 -11.68 -4.68
C GLU A 215 18.99 -10.22 -5.08
N GLU A 216 18.07 -9.32 -4.72
CA GLU A 216 18.15 -7.90 -5.05
C GLU A 216 19.35 -7.19 -4.39
N SER A 217 19.61 -7.48 -3.11
CA SER A 217 20.76 -6.88 -2.41
C SER A 217 22.11 -7.47 -2.83
N SER A 218 22.12 -8.60 -3.55
CA SER A 218 23.32 -9.40 -3.86
C SER A 218 24.12 -9.77 -2.60
N GLN A 219 23.50 -9.79 -1.43
CA GLN A 219 24.12 -10.07 -0.14
C GLN A 219 23.26 -11.04 0.66
N LYS A 220 23.95 -12.04 1.26
CA LYS A 220 23.30 -12.87 2.28
C LYS A 220 23.34 -12.15 3.62
N THR A 221 22.20 -12.08 4.28
CA THR A 221 22.14 -11.54 5.64
C THR A 221 22.82 -12.49 6.62
N PRO A 222 23.70 -11.97 7.50
CA PRO A 222 24.44 -12.83 8.42
C PRO A 222 23.52 -13.46 9.47
N GLU A 223 23.85 -14.70 9.85
CA GLU A 223 23.23 -15.32 11.02
C GLU A 223 23.57 -14.54 12.29
N GLY A 224 22.63 -14.44 13.22
CA GLY A 224 22.81 -13.77 14.50
C GLY A 224 22.16 -14.51 15.64
N ASN A 225 21.96 -13.82 16.77
CA ASN A 225 21.39 -14.42 17.98
C ASN A 225 19.90 -14.10 18.13
N CYS A 226 19.12 -15.11 18.49
CA CYS A 226 17.83 -14.88 19.10
C CYS A 226 18.06 -14.68 20.60
N VAL A 227 17.52 -13.60 21.17
CA VAL A 227 17.72 -13.23 22.57
C VAL A 227 16.40 -12.95 23.26
N THR A 228 16.38 -13.05 24.60
CA THR A 228 15.27 -12.53 25.43
C THR A 228 15.38 -11.00 25.56
N PRO A 229 14.35 -10.29 26.07
CA PRO A 229 14.41 -8.84 26.29
C PRO A 229 15.57 -8.41 27.23
N ASP A 230 15.97 -9.26 28.18
CA ASP A 230 17.10 -9.06 29.08
C ASP A 230 18.48 -9.48 28.48
N GLY A 231 18.52 -9.90 27.20
CA GLY A 231 19.74 -10.19 26.46
C GLY A 231 20.27 -11.63 26.60
N LYS A 232 19.54 -12.55 27.24
CA LYS A 232 19.95 -13.96 27.31
C LYS A 232 19.78 -14.62 25.93
N ILE A 233 20.84 -15.27 25.44
CA ILE A 233 20.85 -15.99 24.17
C ILE A 233 19.94 -17.24 24.26
N LEU A 234 19.01 -17.36 23.33
CA LEU A 234 18.07 -18.47 23.17
C LEU A 234 18.47 -19.43 22.07
N GLY A 235 19.21 -18.94 21.07
CA GLY A 235 19.66 -19.69 19.89
C GLY A 235 20.12 -18.79 18.78
N ARG A 236 20.12 -19.32 17.55
CA ARG A 236 20.57 -18.61 16.35
C ARG A 236 19.40 -18.34 15.40
N HIS A 237 19.43 -17.22 14.72
CA HIS A 237 18.55 -16.92 13.58
C HIS A 237 19.32 -16.94 12.25
N LYS A 238 18.62 -17.12 11.15
CA LYS A 238 19.18 -17.26 9.79
C LYS A 238 19.34 -15.94 9.01
N GLY A 239 19.29 -14.81 9.68
CA GLY A 239 19.33 -13.45 9.14
C GLY A 239 18.10 -12.66 9.55
N ILE A 240 18.27 -11.38 9.92
CA ILE A 240 17.18 -10.52 10.46
C ILE A 240 16.03 -10.33 9.46
N ILE A 241 16.30 -10.35 8.16
CA ILE A 241 15.30 -10.18 7.11
C ILE A 241 14.21 -11.27 7.08
N HIS A 242 14.46 -12.42 7.71
CA HIS A 242 13.49 -13.52 7.78
C HIS A 242 12.45 -13.33 8.89
N TYR A 243 12.49 -12.22 9.63
CA TYR A 243 11.67 -12.00 10.81
C TYR A 243 10.90 -10.70 10.71
N THR A 244 9.70 -10.74 11.28
CA THR A 244 8.81 -9.57 11.40
C THR A 244 8.24 -9.54 12.80
N ILE A 245 8.06 -8.36 13.38
CA ILE A 245 7.46 -8.18 14.71
C ILE A 245 6.07 -8.83 14.77
N GLY A 246 5.85 -9.64 15.82
CA GLY A 246 4.64 -10.43 16.00
C GLY A 246 4.66 -11.81 15.34
N GLN A 247 5.71 -12.15 14.58
CA GLN A 247 5.88 -13.48 13.98
C GLN A 247 6.02 -14.56 15.05
N ARG A 248 5.26 -15.68 14.87
CA ARG A 248 5.29 -16.86 15.75
C ARG A 248 5.90 -18.08 15.09
N LYS A 249 5.61 -18.27 13.80
CA LYS A 249 6.05 -19.45 13.05
C LYS A 249 7.44 -19.22 12.43
N GLY A 250 8.19 -20.28 12.19
CA GLY A 250 9.48 -20.19 11.49
C GLY A 250 10.63 -19.63 12.33
N LEU A 251 10.49 -19.56 13.67
CA LEU A 251 11.57 -19.08 14.55
C LEU A 251 12.74 -20.05 14.65
N GLY A 252 12.55 -21.32 14.27
CA GLY A 252 13.60 -22.35 14.37
C GLY A 252 13.96 -22.77 15.79
N LEU A 253 13.19 -22.34 16.79
CA LEU A 253 13.43 -22.57 18.22
C LEU A 253 12.20 -23.21 18.88
N SER A 254 12.44 -23.98 19.94
CA SER A 254 11.39 -24.65 20.71
C SER A 254 11.34 -24.08 22.11
N PHE A 255 10.20 -23.48 22.49
CA PHE A 255 10.06 -22.74 23.74
C PHE A 255 9.06 -23.38 24.70
N GLY A 256 8.44 -24.45 24.54
CA GLY A 256 7.43 -25.00 25.42
C GLY A 256 6.21 -24.07 25.70
N TYR A 257 6.21 -22.85 25.18
CA TYR A 257 5.14 -21.85 25.20
C TYR A 257 5.12 -21.05 23.89
N PRO A 258 4.00 -20.36 23.56
CA PRO A 258 3.95 -19.50 22.39
C PRO A 258 4.92 -18.32 22.50
N ALA A 259 5.93 -18.28 21.61
CA ALA A 259 6.93 -17.22 21.56
C ALA A 259 6.79 -16.41 20.26
N PHE A 260 7.15 -15.13 20.32
CA PHE A 260 6.97 -14.16 19.24
C PHE A 260 8.19 -13.27 19.08
N VAL A 261 8.41 -12.78 17.87
CA VAL A 261 9.38 -11.71 17.61
C VAL A 261 8.84 -10.41 18.21
N LEU A 262 9.60 -9.81 19.11
CA LEU A 262 9.26 -8.54 19.77
C LEU A 262 9.93 -7.36 19.10
N GLU A 263 11.21 -7.51 18.75
CA GLU A 263 12.08 -6.46 18.22
C GLU A 263 13.12 -7.07 17.30
N ILE A 264 13.55 -6.33 16.31
CA ILE A 264 14.72 -6.66 15.47
C ILE A 264 15.74 -5.57 15.72
N ARG A 265 16.98 -5.96 16.06
CA ARG A 265 18.12 -5.08 16.35
C ARG A 265 19.19 -5.23 15.28
N PRO A 266 19.16 -4.43 14.22
CA PRO A 266 20.13 -4.55 13.12
C PRO A 266 21.58 -4.33 13.57
N ASP A 267 21.81 -3.35 14.45
CA ASP A 267 23.15 -2.95 14.90
C ASP A 267 23.89 -4.07 15.64
N THR A 268 23.17 -4.89 16.39
CA THR A 268 23.74 -6.05 17.13
C THR A 268 23.45 -7.38 16.42
N ASN A 269 22.72 -7.36 15.31
CA ASN A 269 22.25 -8.52 14.57
C ASN A 269 21.52 -9.52 15.49
N GLU A 270 20.54 -9.00 16.23
CA GLU A 270 19.73 -9.78 17.18
C GLU A 270 18.23 -9.72 16.83
N VAL A 271 17.55 -10.84 17.11
CA VAL A 271 16.09 -10.94 17.08
C VAL A 271 15.61 -11.19 18.50
N VAL A 272 14.87 -10.24 19.06
CA VAL A 272 14.33 -10.34 20.44
C VAL A 272 13.05 -11.16 20.42
N ILE A 273 13.01 -12.20 21.26
CA ILE A 273 11.89 -13.13 21.37
C ILE A 273 11.27 -13.03 22.77
N GLY A 274 9.96 -12.98 22.83
CA GLY A 274 9.22 -12.93 24.09
C GLY A 274 7.80 -13.46 23.98
N THR A 275 6.97 -13.06 24.91
CA THR A 275 5.58 -13.51 25.05
C THR A 275 4.61 -12.63 24.25
N ASN A 276 3.32 -13.01 24.22
CA ASN A 276 2.30 -12.18 23.58
C ASN A 276 2.04 -10.87 24.33
N GLU A 277 2.19 -10.89 25.65
CA GLU A 277 2.01 -9.73 26.52
C GLU A 277 3.05 -8.65 26.22
N ASP A 278 4.28 -9.06 25.92
CA ASP A 278 5.39 -8.15 25.57
C ASP A 278 5.18 -7.43 24.22
N LEU A 279 4.29 -7.93 23.37
CA LEU A 279 3.92 -7.29 22.10
C LEU A 279 2.91 -6.13 22.23
N MET A 280 2.34 -5.96 23.42
CA MET A 280 1.24 -5.03 23.63
C MET A 280 1.74 -3.66 24.04
N THR A 281 1.31 -2.62 23.32
CA THR A 281 1.60 -1.21 23.66
C THR A 281 0.40 -0.33 23.39
N THR A 282 0.22 0.71 24.20
CA THR A 282 -0.77 1.77 23.96
C THR A 282 -0.16 2.95 23.20
N ARG A 283 1.17 3.04 23.14
CA ARG A 283 1.87 4.20 22.58
C ARG A 283 2.48 3.85 21.20
N VAL A 284 2.18 4.68 20.20
CA VAL A 284 2.71 4.56 18.85
C VAL A 284 3.19 5.92 18.38
N ARG A 285 4.45 5.99 17.92
CA ARG A 285 5.05 7.19 17.33
C ARG A 285 5.21 7.00 15.83
N ALA A 286 5.03 8.09 15.07
CA ALA A 286 5.20 8.07 13.63
C ALA A 286 5.79 9.40 13.13
N ASN A 287 6.53 9.31 12.02
CA ASN A 287 7.09 10.46 11.29
C ASN A 287 6.74 10.41 9.80
N LYS A 288 7.35 11.27 8.99
CA LYS A 288 7.04 11.42 7.54
C LYS A 288 5.55 11.68 7.34
N LEU A 289 5.07 12.70 8.04
CA LEU A 289 3.66 13.00 8.17
C LEU A 289 3.04 13.53 6.87
N ASN A 290 1.80 13.17 6.62
CA ASN A 290 0.95 13.78 5.61
C ASN A 290 -0.46 13.95 6.18
N PHE A 291 -1.03 15.15 6.10
CA PHE A 291 -2.38 15.46 6.53
C PHE A 291 -3.28 15.85 5.36
N MET A 292 -4.48 15.26 5.30
CA MET A 292 -5.45 15.53 4.24
C MET A 292 -6.51 16.53 4.66
N THR A 293 -7.20 16.28 5.77
CA THR A 293 -8.36 17.09 6.18
C THR A 293 -7.97 18.40 6.83
N VAL A 294 -6.79 18.47 7.44
CA VAL A 294 -6.21 19.65 8.11
C VAL A 294 -4.86 20.01 7.49
N GLU A 295 -4.37 21.20 7.72
CA GLU A 295 -3.03 21.61 7.31
C GLU A 295 -1.97 21.03 8.26
N ASP A 296 -2.25 21.11 9.56
CA ASP A 296 -1.43 20.55 10.62
C ASP A 296 -2.32 20.18 11.83
N LEU A 297 -1.79 19.40 12.78
CA LEU A 297 -2.49 19.09 14.03
C LEU A 297 -2.25 20.23 15.05
N GLU A 298 -3.35 20.74 15.57
CA GLU A 298 -3.36 21.73 16.66
C GLU A 298 -3.80 21.05 17.98
N GLY A 299 -2.88 20.91 18.93
CA GLY A 299 -3.15 20.30 20.22
C GLY A 299 -3.36 18.79 20.17
N GLU A 300 -4.24 18.29 21.01
CA GLU A 300 -4.61 16.88 21.08
C GLU A 300 -5.96 16.63 20.38
N MET A 301 -6.05 15.54 19.63
CA MET A 301 -7.27 15.17 18.93
C MET A 301 -7.59 13.68 19.16
N ARG A 302 -8.85 13.35 19.46
CA ARG A 302 -9.32 11.96 19.52
C ARG A 302 -9.68 11.49 18.12
N VAL A 303 -9.02 10.46 17.64
CA VAL A 303 -9.16 9.93 16.27
C VAL A 303 -9.22 8.42 16.28
N PHE A 304 -9.73 7.84 15.20
CA PHE A 304 -9.63 6.40 14.95
C PHE A 304 -8.34 6.12 14.19
N ALA A 305 -7.58 5.06 14.54
CA ALA A 305 -6.29 4.82 13.92
C ALA A 305 -6.05 3.34 13.58
N LYS A 306 -5.34 3.10 12.48
CA LYS A 306 -4.89 1.78 12.02
C LYS A 306 -3.37 1.75 11.95
N ILE A 307 -2.77 0.67 12.45
CA ILE A 307 -1.30 0.47 12.49
C ILE A 307 -0.78 -0.49 11.41
N ARG A 308 -1.66 -1.08 10.60
CA ARG A 308 -1.39 -1.93 9.43
C ARG A 308 -2.66 -2.11 8.61
N TYR A 309 -2.53 -2.54 7.37
CA TYR A 309 -3.66 -2.67 6.43
C TYR A 309 -4.82 -3.49 6.99
N ASN A 310 -4.55 -4.70 7.49
CA ASN A 310 -5.57 -5.61 8.04
C ASN A 310 -5.94 -5.32 9.50
N HIS A 311 -5.46 -4.21 10.09
CA HIS A 311 -5.84 -3.80 11.43
C HIS A 311 -7.30 -3.33 11.46
N LYS A 312 -8.05 -3.76 12.47
CA LYS A 312 -9.45 -3.32 12.63
C LYS A 312 -9.55 -1.83 12.96
N GLY A 313 -8.47 -1.27 13.51
CA GLY A 313 -8.43 0.08 14.03
C GLY A 313 -8.94 0.17 15.47
N ASP A 314 -8.56 1.24 16.14
CA ASP A 314 -9.01 1.56 17.48
C ASP A 314 -8.91 3.07 17.73
N TRP A 315 -9.58 3.55 18.76
CA TRP A 315 -9.53 4.94 19.16
C TRP A 315 -8.22 5.28 19.87
N CYS A 316 -7.67 6.45 19.54
CA CYS A 316 -6.51 7.00 20.20
C CYS A 316 -6.60 8.52 20.31
N THR A 317 -5.80 9.08 21.21
CA THR A 317 -5.49 10.50 21.24
C THR A 317 -4.18 10.73 20.51
N VAL A 318 -4.19 11.56 19.47
CA VAL A 318 -3.00 11.96 18.70
C VAL A 318 -2.57 13.36 19.08
N ARG A 319 -1.25 13.58 19.15
CA ARG A 319 -0.62 14.90 19.30
C ARG A 319 0.70 14.97 18.56
N LYS A 320 1.11 16.17 18.18
CA LYS A 320 2.48 16.39 17.69
C LYS A 320 3.50 16.33 18.84
N THR A 321 4.63 15.71 18.56
CA THR A 321 5.79 15.65 19.46
C THR A 321 7.02 16.31 18.85
N GLY A 322 6.96 16.67 17.56
CA GLY A 322 7.98 17.37 16.81
C GLY A 322 7.41 17.97 15.54
N GLU A 323 8.24 18.59 14.71
CA GLU A 323 7.83 19.21 13.44
C GLU A 323 7.23 18.16 12.50
N ASP A 324 7.89 17.02 12.36
CA ASP A 324 7.48 15.87 11.52
C ASP A 324 7.30 14.61 12.37
N GLU A 325 6.73 14.73 13.57
CA GLU A 325 6.49 13.59 14.44
C GLU A 325 5.19 13.74 15.23
N ILE A 326 4.44 12.63 15.31
CA ILE A 326 3.25 12.47 16.14
C ILE A 326 3.39 11.30 17.11
N GLU A 327 2.65 11.37 18.20
CA GLU A 327 2.40 10.29 19.13
C GLU A 327 0.91 10.02 19.24
N CYS A 328 0.53 8.74 19.11
CA CYS A 328 -0.81 8.24 19.40
C CYS A 328 -0.81 7.45 20.69
N ILE A 329 -1.74 7.77 21.59
CA ILE A 329 -2.02 6.99 22.80
C ILE A 329 -3.36 6.30 22.59
N PHE A 330 -3.33 4.99 22.35
CA PHE A 330 -4.52 4.17 22.11
C PHE A 330 -5.29 3.91 23.41
N GLU A 331 -6.62 3.83 23.32
CA GLU A 331 -7.50 3.51 24.44
C GLU A 331 -7.33 2.07 24.91
N THR A 332 -6.99 1.14 24.01
CA THR A 332 -6.63 -0.23 24.32
C THR A 332 -5.23 -0.59 23.80
N PRO A 333 -4.51 -1.55 24.46
CA PRO A 333 -3.21 -1.96 23.97
C PRO A 333 -3.25 -2.55 22.55
N GLN A 334 -2.37 -2.10 21.69
CA GLN A 334 -2.22 -2.56 20.31
C GLN A 334 -1.13 -3.62 20.21
N ARG A 335 -1.42 -4.70 19.49
CA ARG A 335 -0.49 -5.83 19.36
C ARG A 335 0.43 -5.64 18.17
N ALA A 336 1.73 -5.90 18.38
CA ALA A 336 2.75 -5.95 17.31
C ALA A 336 2.77 -4.67 16.47
N VAL A 337 2.99 -3.54 17.12
CA VAL A 337 3.28 -2.27 16.46
C VAL A 337 4.63 -2.42 15.75
N THR A 338 4.65 -2.26 14.43
CA THR A 338 5.79 -2.66 13.60
C THR A 338 6.40 -1.43 12.93
N PRO A 339 7.68 -1.11 13.18
CA PRO A 339 8.41 -0.03 12.48
C PRO A 339 8.41 -0.23 10.97
N GLY A 340 8.25 0.86 10.22
CA GLY A 340 8.13 0.85 8.77
C GLY A 340 6.70 0.69 8.23
N GLN A 341 5.76 0.19 9.05
CA GLN A 341 4.34 0.21 8.71
C GLN A 341 3.75 1.63 8.83
N ALA A 342 2.61 1.86 8.21
CA ALA A 342 1.91 3.14 8.33
C ALA A 342 1.01 3.18 9.58
N LEU A 343 1.03 4.31 10.28
CA LEU A 343 0.00 4.74 11.21
C LEU A 343 -0.95 5.65 10.42
N VAL A 344 -2.19 5.20 10.17
CA VAL A 344 -3.18 5.96 9.41
C VAL A 344 -4.30 6.39 10.34
N LEU A 345 -4.57 7.68 10.36
CA LEU A 345 -5.53 8.37 11.21
C LEU A 345 -6.80 8.68 10.43
N TYR A 346 -7.95 8.51 11.07
CA TYR A 346 -9.27 8.77 10.51
C TYR A 346 -10.06 9.71 11.42
N ASP A 347 -10.72 10.67 10.80
CA ASP A 347 -11.73 11.53 11.42
C ASP A 347 -13.07 11.27 10.77
N GLY A 348 -13.95 10.55 11.45
CA GLY A 348 -15.17 10.00 10.86
C GLY A 348 -14.86 9.10 9.65
N ASP A 349 -15.47 9.41 8.51
CA ASP A 349 -15.28 8.65 7.27
C ASP A 349 -14.01 9.04 6.48
N TYR A 350 -13.29 10.08 6.90
CA TYR A 350 -12.18 10.64 6.15
C TYR A 350 -10.83 10.21 6.71
N VAL A 351 -9.87 10.01 5.82
CA VAL A 351 -8.46 9.93 6.19
C VAL A 351 -8.01 11.32 6.65
N LEU A 352 -7.76 11.48 7.95
CA LEU A 352 -7.16 12.69 8.51
C LEU A 352 -5.73 12.86 7.99
N GLY A 353 -4.98 11.77 7.97
CA GLY A 353 -3.59 11.71 7.57
C GLY A 353 -2.88 10.51 8.17
N GLY A 354 -1.57 10.62 8.35
CA GLY A 354 -0.78 9.56 8.96
C GLY A 354 0.71 9.75 8.79
N GLY A 355 1.47 8.72 9.15
CA GLY A 355 2.92 8.71 9.05
C GLY A 355 3.48 7.29 9.07
N THR A 356 4.80 7.16 9.00
CA THR A 356 5.52 5.89 9.14
C THR A 356 5.82 5.62 10.61
N ILE A 357 5.47 4.44 11.10
CA ILE A 357 5.70 4.02 12.49
C ILE A 357 7.20 3.96 12.75
N LEU A 358 7.61 4.58 13.86
CA LEU A 358 8.97 4.55 14.40
C LEU A 358 9.19 3.32 15.28
N GLY A 359 10.46 2.93 15.46
CA GLY A 359 10.90 1.93 16.41
C GLY A 359 10.98 2.46 17.84
#